data_de69d44cb54688551bed64b801126880
#
_entry.id   de69d44cb54688551bed64b801126880
#
_cell.length_a   1.000
_cell.length_b   1.000
_cell.length_c   1.000
_cell.angle_alpha   90.00
_cell.angle_beta   90.00
_cell.angle_gamma   90.00
#
_symmetry.space_group_name_H-M   'P 1'
#
loop_
_entity.id
_entity.type
_entity.pdbx_description
1 polymer ?
#
loop_
_entity_poly.entity_id
_entity_poly.type
_entity_poly.pdbx_seq_one_letter_code
_entity_poly.pdbx_strand_id
1 'polypeptide(L)'
;MAEVRTEKLCKSYGVAEILKDIDLTVEDGSFVVLVGPSGCGKSTLLRTIAGLEQSTTGKIEIGGRRVNDLPPAQRQIAMVFQSYALYPHMDVRGNMGFGLKFAGFPKNEIERRVQEAARILKLEALLDRKPRDLSGGQRQRVAIGRAIVREPEVFLFDEPLSNLDAALRVNTRIELAKLHRMLKATIVYVTHDQVEAMTLADKIVVMNKGRIEQAGKPMELYYHPANLFVAGFIGSPAMNFIPGRIAEASDQSLVLQSDNGLRLTVPRQIWGMAAINAGDQVTLGLRPEHLKVTTGGNSAGQTGAIALSGTVDLIERLGDIGYAHIRLGDGSGAPLVGEVRGTTPLDVGDTCSISADNEHLHLFNAEGRAFSKIAAKAAA
;
A
#
# COMPACT_ATOMS: atom_id res chain seq x y z
N MET A 1 15.92 -6.42 -18.05
CA MET A 1 15.49 -5.46 -17.02
C MET A 1 16.59 -5.39 -15.96
N ALA A 2 16.47 -4.54 -14.97
CA ALA A 2 17.57 -4.33 -14.02
C ALA A 2 17.06 -4.20 -12.59
N GLU A 3 17.85 -4.67 -11.62
CA GLU A 3 17.65 -4.40 -10.20
C GLU A 3 17.87 -2.91 -9.90
N VAL A 4 17.09 -2.34 -8.98
CA VAL A 4 17.35 -1.02 -8.39
C VAL A 4 17.69 -1.20 -6.92
N ARG A 5 18.82 -0.63 -6.50
CA ARG A 5 19.26 -0.67 -5.11
C ARG A 5 19.61 0.71 -4.59
N THR A 6 19.14 1.01 -3.38
CA THR A 6 19.57 2.19 -2.63
C THR A 6 20.21 1.76 -1.32
N GLU A 7 21.31 2.42 -0.95
CA GLU A 7 22.04 2.17 0.29
C GLU A 7 22.21 3.47 1.05
N LYS A 8 21.63 3.53 2.26
CA LYS A 8 21.63 4.70 3.18
C LYS A 8 21.35 6.00 2.45
N LEU A 9 20.36 5.95 1.56
CA LEU A 9 20.02 7.09 0.71
C LEU A 9 19.31 8.17 1.53
N CYS A 10 19.90 9.37 1.54
CA CYS A 10 19.34 10.54 2.19
C CYS A 10 19.10 11.66 1.18
N LYS A 11 18.07 12.46 1.42
CA LYS A 11 17.77 13.69 0.68
C LYS A 11 17.30 14.79 1.62
N SER A 12 17.98 15.92 1.56
CA SER A 12 17.60 17.13 2.29
C SER A 12 17.42 18.31 1.34
N TYR A 13 16.51 19.22 1.71
CA TYR A 13 16.34 20.54 1.13
C TYR A 13 16.63 21.58 2.23
N GLY A 14 17.84 22.14 2.19
CA GLY A 14 18.32 22.96 3.32
C GLY A 14 18.36 22.16 4.61
N VAL A 15 17.63 22.61 5.62
CA VAL A 15 17.55 21.94 6.93
C VAL A 15 16.49 20.81 7.00
N ALA A 16 15.62 20.73 6.01
CA ALA A 16 14.55 19.74 5.99
C ALA A 16 15.03 18.41 5.39
N GLU A 17 15.16 17.38 6.22
CA GLU A 17 15.52 16.03 5.79
C GLU A 17 14.27 15.26 5.38
N ILE A 18 14.16 14.97 4.08
CA ILE A 18 12.97 14.34 3.45
C ILE A 18 13.14 12.81 3.34
N LEU A 19 14.33 12.34 3.00
CA LEU A 19 14.66 10.90 2.98
C LEU A 19 15.78 10.64 3.98
N LYS A 20 15.62 9.59 4.78
CA LYS A 20 16.47 9.26 5.94
C LYS A 20 16.88 7.81 5.89
N ASP A 21 18.12 7.55 5.52
CA ASP A 21 18.73 6.22 5.50
C ASP A 21 17.85 5.18 4.77
N ILE A 22 17.48 5.48 3.52
CA ILE A 22 16.64 4.57 2.72
C ILE A 22 17.50 3.45 2.14
N ASP A 23 17.29 2.26 2.69
CA ASP A 23 17.81 0.99 2.15
C ASP A 23 16.66 0.26 1.45
N LEU A 24 16.73 0.14 0.13
CA LEU A 24 15.69 -0.49 -0.68
C LEU A 24 16.33 -1.32 -1.79
N THR A 25 15.85 -2.56 -1.95
CA THR A 25 16.13 -3.40 -3.12
C THR A 25 14.84 -3.70 -3.85
N VAL A 26 14.84 -3.35 -5.15
CA VAL A 26 13.81 -3.69 -6.13
C VAL A 26 14.40 -4.74 -7.04
N GLU A 27 13.98 -5.98 -6.89
CA GLU A 27 14.51 -7.11 -7.63
C GLU A 27 14.21 -6.97 -9.14
N ASP A 28 15.06 -7.54 -9.99
CA ASP A 28 14.83 -7.56 -11.45
C ASP A 28 13.48 -8.18 -11.79
N GLY A 29 12.70 -7.49 -12.63
CA GLY A 29 11.38 -7.92 -13.08
C GLY A 29 10.27 -7.81 -12.02
N SER A 30 10.53 -7.25 -10.83
CA SER A 30 9.52 -7.09 -9.77
C SER A 30 8.71 -5.79 -9.90
N PHE A 31 7.48 -5.83 -9.41
CA PHE A 31 6.60 -4.68 -9.24
C PHE A 31 6.64 -4.22 -7.78
N VAL A 32 7.38 -3.17 -7.49
CA VAL A 32 7.48 -2.60 -6.13
C VAL A 32 6.62 -1.35 -6.02
N VAL A 33 5.74 -1.32 -5.01
CA VAL A 33 4.85 -0.19 -4.76
C VAL A 33 5.26 0.55 -3.48
N LEU A 34 5.50 1.85 -3.61
CA LEU A 34 5.77 2.76 -2.49
C LEU A 34 4.46 3.38 -2.02
N VAL A 35 4.10 3.17 -0.76
CA VAL A 35 2.90 3.72 -0.13
C VAL A 35 3.24 4.49 1.15
N GLY A 36 2.32 5.32 1.61
CA GLY A 36 2.48 6.10 2.84
C GLY A 36 1.70 7.42 2.77
N PRO A 37 1.62 8.18 3.87
CA PRO A 37 0.93 9.46 3.93
C PRO A 37 1.48 10.50 2.95
N SER A 38 0.70 11.53 2.67
CA SER A 38 1.18 12.67 1.89
C SER A 38 2.39 13.30 2.58
N GLY A 39 3.42 13.65 1.79
CA GLY A 39 4.64 14.28 2.30
C GLY A 39 5.65 13.32 2.97
N CYS A 40 5.44 12.00 3.00
CA CYS A 40 6.39 11.06 3.61
C CYS A 40 7.65 10.79 2.77
N GLY A 41 7.79 11.35 1.55
CA GLY A 41 8.99 11.23 0.73
C GLY A 41 8.91 10.30 -0.49
N LYS A 42 7.74 9.67 -0.79
CA LYS A 42 7.59 8.70 -1.91
C LYS A 42 8.03 9.25 -3.27
N SER A 43 7.41 10.36 -3.71
CA SER A 43 7.75 10.99 -5.00
C SER A 43 9.18 11.56 -4.98
N THR A 44 9.68 12.00 -3.83
CA THR A 44 11.08 12.43 -3.68
C THR A 44 12.03 11.26 -3.93
N LEU A 45 11.76 10.08 -3.32
CA LEU A 45 12.54 8.87 -3.54
C LEU A 45 12.52 8.47 -5.02
N LEU A 46 11.32 8.44 -5.63
CA LEU A 46 11.16 8.11 -7.04
C LEU A 46 11.96 9.07 -7.94
N ARG A 47 11.85 10.39 -7.71
CA ARG A 47 12.58 11.42 -8.48
C ARG A 47 14.09 11.36 -8.26
N THR A 48 14.52 10.97 -7.06
CA THR A 48 15.94 10.79 -6.75
C THR A 48 16.50 9.56 -7.50
N ILE A 49 15.76 8.45 -7.56
CA ILE A 49 16.12 7.28 -8.40
C ILE A 49 16.15 7.68 -9.88
N ALA A 50 15.19 8.51 -10.32
CA ALA A 50 15.13 9.01 -11.69
C ALA A 50 16.29 9.96 -12.07
N GLY A 51 17.00 10.53 -11.09
CA GLY A 51 18.01 11.55 -11.30
C GLY A 51 17.46 12.95 -11.59
N LEU A 52 16.15 13.15 -11.33
CA LEU A 52 15.50 14.46 -11.37
C LEU A 52 15.80 15.27 -10.11
N GLU A 53 16.17 14.58 -9.03
CA GLU A 53 16.63 15.14 -7.76
C GLU A 53 18.00 14.52 -7.42
N GLN A 54 18.94 15.31 -6.96
CA GLN A 54 20.22 14.79 -6.46
C GLN A 54 20.05 14.26 -5.01
N SER A 55 20.62 13.10 -4.72
CA SER A 55 20.74 12.63 -3.34
C SER A 55 21.71 13.51 -2.55
N THR A 56 21.46 13.69 -1.24
CA THR A 56 22.41 14.38 -0.36
C THR A 56 23.55 13.44 0.03
N THR A 57 23.22 12.21 0.40
CA THR A 57 24.20 11.13 0.69
C THR A 57 23.63 9.79 0.25
N GLY A 58 24.41 8.74 0.41
CA GLY A 58 24.02 7.37 0.06
C GLY A 58 24.32 7.02 -1.39
N LYS A 59 23.89 5.82 -1.79
CA LYS A 59 24.22 5.23 -3.09
C LYS A 59 22.94 4.77 -3.80
N ILE A 60 22.91 4.95 -5.12
CA ILE A 60 21.86 4.42 -6.00
C ILE A 60 22.54 3.60 -7.09
N GLU A 61 22.06 2.37 -7.26
CA GLU A 61 22.51 1.47 -8.33
C GLU A 61 21.33 1.01 -9.18
N ILE A 62 21.55 0.91 -10.47
CA ILE A 62 20.63 0.32 -11.44
C ILE A 62 21.43 -0.69 -12.25
N GLY A 63 21.02 -1.97 -12.24
CA GLY A 63 21.74 -3.04 -12.90
C GLY A 63 23.20 -3.19 -12.41
N GLY A 64 23.45 -3.01 -11.11
CA GLY A 64 24.79 -3.04 -10.51
C GLY A 64 25.67 -1.81 -10.82
N ARG A 65 25.16 -0.86 -11.61
CA ARG A 65 25.88 0.38 -11.97
C ARG A 65 25.48 1.53 -11.05
N ARG A 66 26.44 2.18 -10.39
CA ARG A 66 26.19 3.40 -9.63
C ARG A 66 25.74 4.53 -10.57
N VAL A 67 24.60 5.17 -10.24
CA VAL A 67 23.97 6.18 -11.08
C VAL A 67 23.81 7.55 -10.42
N ASN A 68 24.35 7.78 -9.21
CA ASN A 68 24.19 9.04 -8.48
C ASN A 68 24.53 10.27 -9.35
N ASP A 69 25.65 10.22 -10.08
CA ASP A 69 26.21 11.32 -10.82
C ASP A 69 25.73 11.36 -12.29
N LEU A 70 24.88 10.40 -12.68
CA LEU A 70 24.35 10.33 -14.04
C LEU A 70 23.08 11.16 -14.19
N PRO A 71 22.95 11.96 -15.26
CA PRO A 71 21.70 12.64 -15.59
C PRO A 71 20.59 11.62 -15.94
N PRO A 72 19.29 11.98 -15.84
CA PRO A 72 18.17 11.07 -16.08
C PRO A 72 18.24 10.30 -17.40
N ALA A 73 18.69 10.95 -18.48
CA ALA A 73 18.78 10.35 -19.81
C ALA A 73 19.77 9.17 -19.90
N GLN A 74 20.75 9.11 -19.00
CA GLN A 74 21.79 8.07 -18.98
C GLN A 74 21.52 6.95 -17.96
N ARG A 75 20.43 7.04 -17.18
CA ARG A 75 20.05 6.02 -16.17
C ARG A 75 19.29 4.84 -16.75
N GLN A 76 18.99 4.86 -18.05
CA GLN A 76 18.20 3.81 -18.74
C GLN A 76 16.85 3.53 -18.10
N ILE A 77 16.19 4.58 -17.64
CA ILE A 77 14.87 4.54 -17.02
C ILE A 77 13.83 5.27 -17.88
N ALA A 78 12.55 4.93 -17.67
CA ALA A 78 11.44 5.73 -18.15
C ALA A 78 10.50 6.08 -17.02
N MET A 79 10.02 7.33 -16.98
CA MET A 79 9.13 7.83 -15.94
C MET A 79 7.78 8.23 -16.54
N VAL A 80 6.71 7.78 -15.89
CA VAL A 80 5.33 8.19 -16.15
C VAL A 80 4.87 9.08 -15.00
N PHE A 81 4.52 10.31 -15.31
CA PHE A 81 4.12 11.33 -14.36
C PHE A 81 2.60 11.30 -14.10
N GLN A 82 2.19 11.79 -12.96
CA GLN A 82 0.80 11.94 -12.53
C GLN A 82 -0.06 12.71 -13.56
N SER A 83 0.48 13.77 -14.18
CA SER A 83 -0.19 14.59 -15.19
C SER A 83 -0.10 14.01 -16.62
N TYR A 84 0.44 12.78 -16.78
CA TYR A 84 0.78 12.15 -18.06
C TYR A 84 1.82 12.92 -18.88
N ALA A 85 1.93 14.22 -18.72
CA ALA A 85 2.88 15.14 -19.39
C ALA A 85 2.94 14.94 -20.92
N LEU A 86 1.77 14.75 -21.56
CA LEU A 86 1.68 14.61 -23.02
C LEU A 86 1.85 15.98 -23.69
N TYR A 87 2.52 15.99 -24.83
CA TYR A 87 2.67 17.19 -25.68
C TYR A 87 1.34 17.46 -26.40
N PRO A 88 0.61 18.55 -26.08
CA PRO A 88 -0.77 18.75 -26.57
C PRO A 88 -0.82 19.07 -28.07
N HIS A 89 0.25 19.57 -28.66
CA HIS A 89 0.36 19.90 -30.08
C HIS A 89 0.71 18.69 -30.96
N MET A 90 1.21 17.61 -30.39
CA MET A 90 1.54 16.37 -31.10
C MET A 90 0.38 15.37 -31.05
N ASP A 91 0.26 14.53 -32.07
CA ASP A 91 -0.58 13.33 -32.06
C ASP A 91 -0.03 12.22 -31.15
N VAL A 92 -0.72 11.09 -31.06
CA VAL A 92 -0.28 9.93 -30.25
C VAL A 92 1.05 9.39 -30.76
N ARG A 93 1.19 9.21 -32.06
CA ARG A 93 2.42 8.75 -32.72
C ARG A 93 3.60 9.65 -32.38
N GLY A 94 3.43 10.96 -32.53
CA GLY A 94 4.43 11.97 -32.20
C GLY A 94 4.82 11.97 -30.74
N ASN A 95 3.82 11.87 -29.82
CA ASN A 95 4.07 11.76 -28.39
C ASN A 95 4.91 10.54 -28.03
N MET A 96 4.56 9.35 -28.57
CA MET A 96 5.29 8.12 -28.30
C MET A 96 6.71 8.16 -28.90
N GLY A 97 6.86 8.62 -30.14
CA GLY A 97 8.15 8.62 -30.85
C GLY A 97 9.10 9.77 -30.48
N PHE A 98 8.64 10.80 -29.76
CA PHE A 98 9.41 12.01 -29.50
C PHE A 98 10.78 11.75 -28.85
N GLY A 99 10.83 10.92 -27.82
CA GLY A 99 12.07 10.59 -27.13
C GLY A 99 13.10 9.88 -28.01
N LEU A 100 12.64 8.99 -28.88
CA LEU A 100 13.50 8.29 -29.84
C LEU A 100 14.04 9.25 -30.92
N LYS A 101 13.17 10.15 -31.41
CA LYS A 101 13.58 11.18 -32.38
C LYS A 101 14.65 12.08 -31.79
N PHE A 102 14.50 12.51 -30.54
CA PHE A 102 15.48 13.35 -29.85
C PHE A 102 16.80 12.60 -29.60
N ALA A 103 16.75 11.29 -29.39
CA ALA A 103 17.92 10.43 -29.25
C ALA A 103 18.59 10.06 -30.59
N GLY A 104 18.08 10.58 -31.72
CA GLY A 104 18.69 10.39 -33.03
C GLY A 104 18.38 9.06 -33.72
N PHE A 105 17.37 8.33 -33.29
CA PHE A 105 16.97 7.08 -33.97
C PHE A 105 16.46 7.33 -35.37
N PRO A 106 16.74 6.42 -36.35
CA PRO A 106 16.22 6.52 -37.71
C PRO A 106 14.70 6.38 -37.75
N LYS A 107 14.06 7.09 -38.70
CA LYS A 107 12.60 7.20 -38.80
C LYS A 107 11.88 5.86 -38.89
N ASN A 108 12.42 4.88 -39.61
CA ASN A 108 11.88 3.54 -39.73
C ASN A 108 11.89 2.77 -38.41
N GLU A 109 12.93 2.94 -37.61
CA GLU A 109 13.01 2.28 -36.29
C GLU A 109 12.04 2.94 -35.30
N ILE A 110 11.89 4.26 -35.31
CA ILE A 110 10.88 4.96 -34.52
C ILE A 110 9.49 4.44 -34.86
N GLU A 111 9.15 4.35 -36.15
CA GLU A 111 7.84 3.86 -36.59
C GLU A 111 7.60 2.41 -36.15
N ARG A 112 8.58 1.53 -36.30
CA ARG A 112 8.50 0.14 -35.87
C ARG A 112 8.18 0.02 -34.38
N ARG A 113 8.94 0.73 -33.51
CA ARG A 113 8.77 0.71 -32.05
C ARG A 113 7.44 1.32 -31.63
N VAL A 114 7.01 2.42 -32.28
CA VAL A 114 5.72 3.06 -31.99
C VAL A 114 4.57 2.11 -32.35
N GLN A 115 4.62 1.44 -33.50
CA GLN A 115 3.59 0.47 -33.90
C GLN A 115 3.52 -0.73 -32.95
N GLU A 116 4.67 -1.26 -32.53
CA GLU A 116 4.73 -2.37 -31.59
C GLU A 116 4.14 -1.97 -30.23
N ALA A 117 4.53 -0.82 -29.67
CA ALA A 117 3.96 -0.33 -28.42
C ALA A 117 2.47 0.00 -28.54
N ALA A 118 2.02 0.54 -29.69
CA ALA A 118 0.61 0.82 -29.96
C ALA A 118 -0.22 -0.48 -29.96
N ARG A 119 0.30 -1.54 -30.57
CA ARG A 119 -0.36 -2.86 -30.56
C ARG A 119 -0.49 -3.43 -29.17
N ILE A 120 0.58 -3.38 -28.34
CA ILE A 120 0.58 -3.84 -26.96
C ILE A 120 -0.50 -3.10 -26.13
N LEU A 121 -0.63 -1.78 -26.37
CA LEU A 121 -1.51 -0.89 -25.62
C LEU A 121 -2.89 -0.69 -26.26
N LYS A 122 -3.18 -1.34 -27.40
CA LYS A 122 -4.41 -1.18 -28.16
C LYS A 122 -4.69 0.27 -28.53
N LEU A 123 -3.68 0.95 -29.09
CA LEU A 123 -3.72 2.35 -29.51
C LEU A 123 -3.65 2.54 -31.02
N GLU A 124 -3.61 1.46 -31.83
CA GLU A 124 -3.37 1.52 -33.28
C GLU A 124 -4.34 2.48 -34.00
N ALA A 125 -5.65 2.39 -33.67
CA ALA A 125 -6.70 3.25 -34.23
C ALA A 125 -6.66 4.71 -33.75
N LEU A 126 -5.78 5.02 -32.76
CA LEU A 126 -5.70 6.32 -32.12
C LEU A 126 -4.41 7.06 -32.43
N LEU A 127 -3.48 6.48 -33.22
CA LEU A 127 -2.14 7.00 -33.45
C LEU A 127 -2.11 8.44 -34.02
N ASP A 128 -3.10 8.81 -34.83
CA ASP A 128 -3.18 10.11 -35.49
C ASP A 128 -4.07 11.12 -34.72
N ARG A 129 -4.61 10.71 -33.53
CA ARG A 129 -5.39 11.61 -32.66
C ARG A 129 -4.51 12.47 -31.77
N LYS A 130 -5.02 13.63 -31.36
CA LYS A 130 -4.37 14.51 -30.38
C LYS A 130 -4.82 14.16 -28.96
N PRO A 131 -4.01 14.51 -27.92
CA PRO A 131 -4.36 14.23 -26.52
C PRO A 131 -5.73 14.76 -26.08
N ARG A 132 -6.19 15.89 -26.62
CA ARG A 132 -7.51 16.47 -26.33
C ARG A 132 -8.68 15.57 -26.77
N ASP A 133 -8.47 14.73 -27.79
CA ASP A 133 -9.47 13.85 -28.39
C ASP A 133 -9.49 12.45 -27.74
N LEU A 134 -8.75 12.26 -26.64
CA LEU A 134 -8.58 11.01 -25.92
C LEU A 134 -9.25 11.03 -24.54
N SER A 135 -9.77 9.88 -24.11
CA SER A 135 -10.20 9.69 -22.72
C SER A 135 -9.01 9.68 -21.75
N GLY A 136 -9.26 9.82 -20.44
CA GLY A 136 -8.23 9.77 -19.42
C GLY A 136 -7.36 8.49 -19.50
N GLY A 137 -7.98 7.32 -19.60
CA GLY A 137 -7.26 6.05 -19.73
C GLY A 137 -6.51 5.91 -21.07
N GLN A 138 -7.02 6.50 -22.16
CA GLN A 138 -6.28 6.54 -23.42
C GLN A 138 -5.03 7.42 -23.30
N ARG A 139 -5.15 8.62 -22.69
CA ARG A 139 -3.98 9.49 -22.41
C ARG A 139 -2.94 8.78 -21.58
N GLN A 140 -3.37 8.05 -20.55
CA GLN A 140 -2.45 7.26 -19.72
C GLN A 140 -1.74 6.18 -20.54
N ARG A 141 -2.46 5.39 -21.36
CA ARG A 141 -1.84 4.39 -22.22
C ARG A 141 -0.82 5.03 -23.19
N VAL A 142 -1.09 6.21 -23.70
CA VAL A 142 -0.10 6.97 -24.51
C VAL A 142 1.15 7.33 -23.70
N ALA A 143 0.99 7.76 -22.44
CA ALA A 143 2.12 8.06 -21.55
C ALA A 143 2.97 6.80 -21.25
N ILE A 144 2.31 5.67 -21.03
CA ILE A 144 2.98 4.36 -20.89
C ILE A 144 3.68 3.97 -22.19
N GLY A 145 3.02 4.15 -23.35
CA GLY A 145 3.60 3.87 -24.67
C GLY A 145 4.87 4.69 -24.92
N ARG A 146 4.87 5.95 -24.54
CA ARG A 146 6.07 6.81 -24.58
C ARG A 146 7.23 6.28 -23.72
N ALA A 147 6.91 5.57 -22.63
CA ALA A 147 7.90 4.91 -21.80
C ALA A 147 8.40 3.60 -22.44
N ILE A 148 7.49 2.76 -22.94
CA ILE A 148 7.80 1.44 -23.53
C ILE A 148 8.71 1.56 -24.77
N VAL A 149 8.45 2.48 -25.68
CA VAL A 149 9.22 2.63 -26.93
C VAL A 149 10.72 2.87 -26.70
N ARG A 150 11.09 3.33 -25.50
CA ARG A 150 12.49 3.56 -25.11
C ARG A 150 13.20 2.29 -24.66
N GLU A 151 12.46 1.20 -24.43
CA GLU A 151 12.98 -0.07 -23.89
C GLU A 151 13.84 0.13 -22.65
N PRO A 152 13.32 0.79 -21.60
CA PRO A 152 14.09 1.10 -20.41
C PRO A 152 14.38 -0.16 -19.59
N GLU A 153 15.42 -0.12 -18.77
CA GLU A 153 15.71 -1.16 -17.79
C GLU A 153 14.75 -1.14 -16.60
N VAL A 154 14.26 0.07 -16.22
CA VAL A 154 13.33 0.27 -15.09
C VAL A 154 12.26 1.28 -15.45
N PHE A 155 11.03 0.99 -15.07
CA PHE A 155 9.88 1.92 -15.16
C PHE A 155 9.61 2.56 -13.79
N LEU A 156 9.40 3.86 -13.79
CA LEU A 156 9.05 4.65 -12.61
C LEU A 156 7.68 5.30 -12.84
N PHE A 157 6.73 5.06 -11.92
CA PHE A 157 5.37 5.60 -12.01
C PHE A 157 5.08 6.50 -10.80
N ASP A 158 4.81 7.78 -11.01
CA ASP A 158 4.44 8.74 -9.97
C ASP A 158 2.92 8.98 -10.00
N GLU A 159 2.17 8.26 -9.18
CA GLU A 159 0.70 8.30 -9.04
C GLU A 159 -0.08 8.29 -10.37
N PRO A 160 0.18 7.34 -11.27
CA PRO A 160 -0.33 7.42 -12.65
C PRO A 160 -1.85 7.27 -12.79
N LEU A 161 -2.55 6.72 -11.76
CA LEU A 161 -4.00 6.49 -11.79
C LEU A 161 -4.82 7.53 -11.02
N SER A 162 -4.18 8.47 -10.32
CA SER A 162 -4.84 9.42 -9.41
C SER A 162 -5.87 10.33 -10.12
N ASN A 163 -5.64 10.66 -11.38
CA ASN A 163 -6.50 11.55 -12.19
C ASN A 163 -7.62 10.82 -12.97
N LEU A 164 -7.86 9.53 -12.67
CA LEU A 164 -8.92 8.74 -13.30
C LEU A 164 -10.13 8.62 -12.39
N ASP A 165 -11.34 8.54 -13.00
CA ASP A 165 -12.53 8.14 -12.28
C ASP A 165 -12.43 6.69 -11.77
N ALA A 166 -13.28 6.31 -10.82
CA ALA A 166 -13.21 5.02 -10.13
C ALA A 166 -13.32 3.81 -11.08
N ALA A 167 -14.26 3.86 -12.04
CA ALA A 167 -14.48 2.74 -12.98
C ALA A 167 -13.28 2.58 -13.92
N LEU A 168 -12.77 3.68 -14.45
CA LEU A 168 -11.61 3.67 -15.34
C LEU A 168 -10.34 3.25 -14.60
N ARG A 169 -10.20 3.64 -13.31
CA ARG A 169 -9.07 3.24 -12.46
C ARG A 169 -9.01 1.71 -12.28
N VAL A 170 -10.16 1.06 -12.01
CA VAL A 170 -10.22 -0.41 -11.90
C VAL A 170 -9.75 -1.09 -13.18
N ASN A 171 -10.29 -0.67 -14.34
CA ASN A 171 -9.93 -1.26 -15.62
C ASN A 171 -8.44 -1.05 -15.95
N THR A 172 -7.92 0.16 -15.71
CA THR A 172 -6.53 0.47 -16.02
C THR A 172 -5.55 -0.27 -15.11
N ARG A 173 -5.90 -0.47 -13.84
CA ARG A 173 -5.13 -1.32 -12.92
C ARG A 173 -4.99 -2.75 -13.43
N ILE A 174 -6.09 -3.36 -13.91
CA ILE A 174 -6.07 -4.70 -14.51
C ILE A 174 -5.17 -4.73 -15.76
N GLU A 175 -5.26 -3.72 -16.61
CA GLU A 175 -4.40 -3.61 -17.81
C GLU A 175 -2.93 -3.48 -17.43
N LEU A 176 -2.60 -2.68 -16.40
CA LEU A 176 -1.23 -2.51 -15.92
C LEU A 176 -0.65 -3.81 -15.34
N ALA A 177 -1.45 -4.56 -14.58
CA ALA A 177 -1.04 -5.88 -14.09
C ALA A 177 -0.74 -6.87 -15.23
N LYS A 178 -1.59 -6.90 -16.28
CA LYS A 178 -1.35 -7.71 -17.48
C LYS A 178 -0.09 -7.30 -18.21
N LEU A 179 0.12 -5.99 -18.36
CA LEU A 179 1.30 -5.42 -19.01
C LEU A 179 2.58 -5.81 -18.28
N HIS A 180 2.60 -5.70 -16.96
CA HIS A 180 3.76 -6.12 -16.15
C HIS A 180 4.10 -7.61 -16.37
N ARG A 181 3.10 -8.49 -16.29
CA ARG A 181 3.30 -9.94 -16.53
C ARG A 181 3.86 -10.26 -17.93
N MET A 182 3.44 -9.49 -18.94
CA MET A 182 3.90 -9.67 -20.32
C MET A 182 5.33 -9.16 -20.52
N LEU A 183 5.66 -7.98 -19.97
CA LEU A 183 6.96 -7.35 -20.16
C LEU A 183 8.01 -7.85 -19.16
N LYS A 184 7.61 -8.44 -18.03
CA LYS A 184 8.47 -8.79 -16.89
C LYS A 184 9.40 -7.62 -16.51
N ALA A 185 8.83 -6.42 -16.51
CA ALA A 185 9.57 -5.18 -16.32
C ALA A 185 9.81 -4.91 -14.84
N THR A 186 10.98 -4.37 -14.49
CA THR A 186 11.22 -3.81 -13.15
C THR A 186 10.46 -2.50 -13.02
N ILE A 187 9.56 -2.42 -12.04
CA ILE A 187 8.67 -1.27 -11.84
C ILE A 187 8.79 -0.75 -10.41
N VAL A 188 8.99 0.57 -10.27
CA VAL A 188 8.78 1.30 -9.02
C VAL A 188 7.56 2.20 -9.19
N TYR A 189 6.55 2.00 -8.37
CA TYR A 189 5.25 2.63 -8.49
C TYR A 189 4.89 3.37 -7.21
N VAL A 190 4.52 4.64 -7.30
CA VAL A 190 4.03 5.43 -6.17
C VAL A 190 2.52 5.53 -6.24
N THR A 191 1.85 5.28 -5.13
CA THR A 191 0.42 5.51 -4.98
C THR A 191 0.06 5.85 -3.53
N HIS A 192 -1.09 6.46 -3.34
CA HIS A 192 -1.76 6.60 -2.05
C HIS A 192 -2.97 5.64 -1.92
N ASP A 193 -3.29 4.89 -2.99
CA ASP A 193 -4.40 3.93 -3.03
C ASP A 193 -3.91 2.54 -2.59
N GLN A 194 -4.47 2.07 -1.47
CA GLN A 194 -4.10 0.76 -0.90
C GLN A 194 -4.54 -0.40 -1.79
N VAL A 195 -5.67 -0.25 -2.50
CA VAL A 195 -6.18 -1.31 -3.39
C VAL A 195 -5.24 -1.49 -4.58
N GLU A 196 -4.66 -0.40 -5.09
CA GLU A 196 -3.61 -0.47 -6.11
C GLU A 196 -2.40 -1.25 -5.58
N ALA A 197 -1.90 -0.87 -4.39
CA ALA A 197 -0.75 -1.51 -3.77
C ALA A 197 -0.99 -3.00 -3.54
N MET A 198 -2.10 -3.37 -2.90
CA MET A 198 -2.43 -4.77 -2.59
C MET A 198 -2.66 -5.64 -3.83
N THR A 199 -3.06 -5.02 -4.97
CA THR A 199 -3.40 -5.75 -6.20
C THR A 199 -2.23 -5.88 -7.18
N LEU A 200 -1.38 -4.85 -7.27
CA LEU A 200 -0.32 -4.76 -8.28
C LEU A 200 1.04 -5.24 -7.78
N ALA A 201 1.31 -5.08 -6.47
CA ALA A 201 2.65 -5.25 -5.96
C ALA A 201 3.08 -6.70 -5.77
N ASP A 202 4.30 -7.03 -6.19
CA ASP A 202 5.04 -8.17 -5.68
C ASP A 202 5.62 -7.85 -4.28
N LYS A 203 6.00 -6.57 -4.07
CA LYS A 203 6.50 -6.02 -2.80
C LYS A 203 5.91 -4.63 -2.55
N ILE A 204 5.36 -4.41 -1.36
CA ILE A 204 4.94 -3.09 -0.88
C ILE A 204 6.03 -2.54 0.06
N VAL A 205 6.33 -1.26 -0.08
CA VAL A 205 7.22 -0.50 0.81
C VAL A 205 6.40 0.60 1.47
N VAL A 206 6.18 0.47 2.77
CA VAL A 206 5.44 1.45 3.57
C VAL A 206 6.42 2.50 4.07
N MET A 207 6.21 3.75 3.69
CA MET A 207 7.06 4.88 4.08
C MET A 207 6.34 5.81 5.06
N ASN A 208 7.08 6.31 6.04
CA ASN A 208 6.60 7.29 7.00
C ASN A 208 7.74 8.25 7.38
N LYS A 209 7.48 9.57 7.38
CA LYS A 209 8.43 10.61 7.81
C LYS A 209 9.85 10.45 7.25
N GLY A 210 9.94 10.03 5.99
CA GLY A 210 11.20 9.86 5.26
C GLY A 210 11.93 8.54 5.51
N ARG A 211 11.33 7.57 6.22
CA ARG A 211 11.89 6.25 6.49
C ARG A 211 11.01 5.13 5.93
N ILE A 212 11.59 3.96 5.72
CA ILE A 212 10.84 2.73 5.45
C ILE A 212 10.45 2.12 6.80
N GLU A 213 9.15 1.97 7.02
CA GLU A 213 8.59 1.31 8.21
C GLU A 213 8.59 -0.22 8.07
N GLN A 214 8.19 -0.69 6.90
CA GLN A 214 8.19 -2.10 6.54
C GLN A 214 8.20 -2.28 5.03
N ALA A 215 8.86 -3.31 4.55
CA ALA A 215 8.81 -3.74 3.15
C ALA A 215 8.60 -5.26 3.11
N GLY A 216 7.68 -5.74 2.25
CA GLY A 216 7.37 -7.17 2.14
C GLY A 216 6.24 -7.43 1.16
N LYS A 217 5.80 -8.69 1.06
CA LYS A 217 4.64 -9.06 0.24
C LYS A 217 3.36 -8.42 0.77
N PRO A 218 2.36 -8.11 -0.08
CA PRO A 218 1.11 -7.48 0.37
C PRO A 218 0.45 -8.18 1.55
N MET A 219 0.27 -9.49 1.49
CA MET A 219 -0.38 -10.26 2.55
C MET A 219 0.49 -10.39 3.82
N GLU A 220 1.82 -10.31 3.69
CA GLU A 220 2.72 -10.25 4.83
C GLU A 220 2.51 -8.97 5.65
N LEU A 221 2.45 -7.81 4.99
CA LEU A 221 2.17 -6.54 5.67
C LEU A 221 0.77 -6.51 6.30
N TYR A 222 -0.20 -7.16 5.68
CA TYR A 222 -1.56 -7.24 6.16
C TYR A 222 -1.68 -8.13 7.42
N TYR A 223 -1.11 -9.35 7.41
CA TYR A 223 -1.22 -10.30 8.52
C TYR A 223 -0.13 -10.14 9.58
N HIS A 224 1.02 -9.57 9.20
CA HIS A 224 2.19 -9.42 10.08
C HIS A 224 2.75 -7.99 10.02
N PRO A 225 1.95 -6.96 10.35
CA PRO A 225 2.44 -5.59 10.41
C PRO A 225 3.51 -5.47 11.50
N ALA A 226 4.62 -4.77 11.19
CA ALA A 226 5.74 -4.62 12.10
C ALA A 226 5.45 -3.67 13.26
N ASN A 227 4.53 -2.75 13.09
CA ASN A 227 4.19 -1.74 14.09
C ASN A 227 2.76 -1.19 13.92
N LEU A 228 2.32 -0.37 14.87
CA LEU A 228 1.01 0.30 14.87
C LEU A 228 0.77 1.11 13.60
N PHE A 229 1.82 1.79 13.10
CA PHE A 229 1.69 2.60 11.90
C PHE A 229 1.33 1.75 10.67
N VAL A 230 2.08 0.68 10.42
CA VAL A 230 1.81 -0.23 9.29
C VAL A 230 0.45 -0.90 9.46
N ALA A 231 0.11 -1.34 10.67
CA ALA A 231 -1.17 -1.98 10.98
C ALA A 231 -2.38 -1.08 10.70
N GLY A 232 -2.28 0.21 11.06
CA GLY A 232 -3.32 1.20 10.81
C GLY A 232 -3.32 1.75 9.39
N PHE A 233 -2.18 1.67 8.69
CA PHE A 233 -2.07 2.14 7.32
C PHE A 233 -2.52 1.09 6.30
N ILE A 234 -2.27 -0.20 6.51
CA ILE A 234 -2.62 -1.29 5.60
C ILE A 234 -3.96 -1.90 6.01
N GLY A 235 -4.95 -1.81 5.12
CA GLY A 235 -6.32 -2.26 5.30
C GLY A 235 -7.32 -1.10 5.23
N SER A 236 -8.51 -1.36 4.68
CA SER A 236 -9.58 -0.37 4.56
C SER A 236 -10.93 -1.06 4.84
N PRO A 237 -11.58 -0.72 5.97
CA PRO A 237 -11.19 0.29 6.97
C PRO A 237 -9.89 -0.06 7.72
N ALA A 238 -9.33 0.95 8.41
CA ALA A 238 -8.13 0.76 9.21
C ALA A 238 -8.36 -0.21 10.39
N MET A 239 -7.27 -0.83 10.88
CA MET A 239 -7.31 -1.68 12.07
C MET A 239 -7.80 -0.88 13.29
N ASN A 240 -8.67 -1.48 14.08
CA ASN A 240 -9.08 -0.95 15.38
C ASN A 240 -7.95 -1.13 16.39
N PHE A 241 -7.74 -0.13 17.24
CA PHE A 241 -6.75 -0.16 18.31
C PHE A 241 -7.41 0.05 19.66
N ILE A 242 -7.16 -0.87 20.60
CA ILE A 242 -7.60 -0.80 21.99
C ILE A 242 -6.36 -0.67 22.86
N PRO A 243 -5.99 0.53 23.30
CA PRO A 243 -4.88 0.72 24.21
C PRO A 243 -5.25 0.25 25.62
N GLY A 244 -4.25 -0.17 26.39
CA GLY A 244 -4.42 -0.63 27.75
C GLY A 244 -3.13 -1.16 28.35
N ARG A 245 -3.27 -1.87 29.46
CA ARG A 245 -2.16 -2.55 30.13
C ARG A 245 -2.48 -4.01 30.41
N ILE A 246 -1.49 -4.83 30.55
CA ILE A 246 -1.64 -6.21 31.00
C ILE A 246 -1.90 -6.18 32.52
N ALA A 247 -3.13 -6.50 32.92
CA ALA A 247 -3.50 -6.58 34.33
C ALA A 247 -2.99 -7.89 34.97
N GLU A 248 -3.09 -8.99 34.24
CA GLU A 248 -2.67 -10.32 34.68
C GLU A 248 -1.96 -11.05 33.54
N ALA A 249 -0.88 -11.73 33.83
CA ALA A 249 -0.16 -12.56 32.89
C ALA A 249 0.08 -13.95 33.49
N SER A 250 -0.43 -15.00 32.83
CA SER A 250 -0.22 -16.40 33.17
C SER A 250 0.40 -17.14 31.98
N ASP A 251 0.73 -18.41 32.14
CA ASP A 251 1.24 -19.25 31.06
C ASP A 251 0.19 -19.51 29.97
N GLN A 252 -1.08 -19.40 30.29
CA GLN A 252 -2.19 -19.69 29.37
C GLN A 252 -2.84 -18.44 28.78
N SER A 253 -2.90 -17.35 29.55
CA SER A 253 -3.68 -16.16 29.18
C SER A 253 -3.03 -14.87 29.65
N LEU A 254 -3.34 -13.80 28.90
CA LEU A 254 -3.07 -12.42 29.26
C LEU A 254 -4.42 -11.73 29.45
N VAL A 255 -4.57 -10.98 30.55
CA VAL A 255 -5.73 -10.13 30.79
C VAL A 255 -5.33 -8.70 30.50
N LEU A 256 -5.83 -8.15 29.41
CA LEU A 256 -5.67 -6.74 29.05
C LEU A 256 -6.80 -5.94 29.70
N GLN A 257 -6.45 -4.86 30.39
CA GLN A 257 -7.36 -3.85 30.88
C GLN A 257 -7.17 -2.57 30.08
N SER A 258 -8.19 -2.17 29.33
CA SER A 258 -8.16 -0.94 28.56
C SER A 258 -8.39 0.29 29.44
N ASP A 259 -8.05 1.46 28.91
CA ASP A 259 -8.19 2.73 29.63
C ASP A 259 -9.66 3.11 29.88
N ASN A 260 -10.59 2.60 29.07
CA ASN A 260 -12.05 2.76 29.22
C ASN A 260 -12.72 1.63 30.04
N GLY A 261 -11.95 0.91 30.84
CA GLY A 261 -12.46 -0.09 31.81
C GLY A 261 -12.78 -1.46 31.23
N LEU A 262 -12.60 -1.70 29.93
CA LEU A 262 -12.80 -3.01 29.34
C LEU A 262 -11.76 -4.01 29.81
N ARG A 263 -12.19 -5.22 30.12
CA ARG A 263 -11.30 -6.31 30.50
C ARG A 263 -11.39 -7.43 29.47
N LEU A 264 -10.27 -7.73 28.79
CA LEU A 264 -10.18 -8.67 27.69
C LEU A 264 -9.19 -9.76 28.02
N THR A 265 -9.62 -11.02 27.92
CA THR A 265 -8.73 -12.17 28.11
C THR A 265 -8.31 -12.70 26.75
N VAL A 266 -7.01 -12.77 26.50
CA VAL A 266 -6.44 -13.25 25.25
C VAL A 266 -5.45 -14.39 25.52
N PRO A 267 -5.40 -15.44 24.68
CA PRO A 267 -4.48 -16.55 24.89
C PRO A 267 -3.02 -16.11 24.73
N ARG A 268 -2.17 -16.39 25.72
CA ARG A 268 -0.74 -16.08 25.68
C ARG A 268 -0.02 -16.85 24.58
N GLN A 269 -0.42 -18.08 24.31
CA GLN A 269 0.23 -18.99 23.37
C GLN A 269 0.38 -18.42 21.94
N ILE A 270 -0.45 -17.45 21.55
CA ILE A 270 -0.39 -16.82 20.23
C ILE A 270 0.95 -16.10 20.00
N TRP A 271 1.52 -15.48 21.06
CA TRP A 271 2.75 -14.68 20.97
C TRP A 271 4.01 -15.42 21.44
N GLY A 272 3.94 -16.73 21.61
CA GLY A 272 5.09 -17.59 21.91
C GLY A 272 5.82 -17.20 23.19
N MET A 273 7.16 -17.15 23.07
CA MET A 273 8.06 -16.83 24.18
C MET A 273 8.24 -15.33 24.42
N ALA A 274 7.37 -14.47 23.85
CA ALA A 274 7.47 -13.02 24.08
C ALA A 274 7.36 -12.72 25.58
N ALA A 275 8.29 -11.88 26.07
CA ALA A 275 8.28 -11.41 27.45
C ALA A 275 7.15 -10.35 27.60
N ILE A 276 5.96 -10.83 27.94
CA ILE A 276 4.79 -9.99 28.24
C ILE A 276 4.45 -10.19 29.72
N ASN A 277 4.53 -9.12 30.50
CA ASN A 277 4.37 -9.17 31.96
C ASN A 277 3.17 -8.33 32.42
N ALA A 278 2.68 -8.61 33.61
CA ALA A 278 1.69 -7.74 34.25
C ALA A 278 2.30 -6.34 34.44
N GLY A 279 1.51 -5.31 34.15
CA GLY A 279 1.92 -3.92 34.15
C GLY A 279 2.38 -3.36 32.81
N ASP A 280 2.72 -4.21 31.83
CA ASP A 280 3.16 -3.74 30.51
C ASP A 280 2.06 -2.96 29.80
N GLN A 281 2.41 -1.81 29.22
CA GLN A 281 1.54 -1.07 28.32
C GLN A 281 1.52 -1.76 26.97
N VAL A 282 0.33 -2.00 26.45
CA VAL A 282 0.11 -2.68 25.18
C VAL A 282 -1.06 -2.07 24.42
N THR A 283 -1.11 -2.31 23.13
CA THR A 283 -2.26 -1.99 22.29
C THR A 283 -2.72 -3.26 21.60
N LEU A 284 -3.99 -3.61 21.75
CA LEU A 284 -4.62 -4.70 21.00
C LEU A 284 -5.12 -4.17 19.67
N GLY A 285 -4.78 -4.84 18.57
CA GLY A 285 -5.21 -4.54 17.22
C GLY A 285 -6.21 -5.56 16.70
N LEU A 286 -7.31 -5.08 16.11
CA LEU A 286 -8.41 -5.90 15.57
C LEU A 286 -8.83 -5.35 14.21
N ARG A 287 -8.78 -6.16 13.16
CA ARG A 287 -9.26 -5.72 11.85
C ARG A 287 -10.78 -5.78 11.78
N PRO A 288 -11.45 -4.78 11.15
CA PRO A 288 -12.91 -4.74 11.02
C PRO A 288 -13.52 -6.00 10.42
N GLU A 289 -12.92 -6.56 9.40
CA GLU A 289 -13.35 -7.75 8.67
C GLU A 289 -13.20 -9.06 9.44
N HIS A 290 -12.41 -9.05 10.52
CA HIS A 290 -12.23 -10.20 11.41
C HIS A 290 -13.14 -10.15 12.65
N LEU A 291 -13.96 -9.11 12.78
CA LEU A 291 -14.93 -8.98 13.84
C LEU A 291 -16.27 -9.57 13.41
N LYS A 292 -16.78 -10.49 14.21
CA LYS A 292 -18.12 -11.03 14.04
C LYS A 292 -19.08 -10.20 14.90
N VAL A 293 -19.91 -9.38 14.25
CA VAL A 293 -20.91 -8.53 14.89
C VAL A 293 -22.27 -9.20 14.78
N THR A 294 -22.95 -9.40 15.91
CA THR A 294 -24.28 -10.04 15.99
C THR A 294 -25.24 -9.20 16.82
N THR A 295 -26.54 -9.27 16.53
CA THR A 295 -27.57 -8.58 17.28
C THR A 295 -27.73 -9.19 18.70
N GLY A 296 -28.00 -8.34 19.68
CA GLY A 296 -28.21 -8.73 21.10
C GLY A 296 -26.93 -8.65 21.92
N GLY A 297 -27.07 -8.29 23.20
CA GLY A 297 -25.97 -8.06 24.15
C GLY A 297 -25.41 -9.28 24.85
N ASN A 298 -25.85 -10.51 24.50
CA ASN A 298 -25.48 -11.71 25.23
C ASN A 298 -24.27 -12.40 24.59
N SER A 299 -23.06 -12.08 25.07
CA SER A 299 -21.83 -12.73 24.67
C SER A 299 -21.61 -14.13 25.28
N ALA A 300 -22.54 -14.59 26.11
CA ALA A 300 -22.49 -15.91 26.72
C ALA A 300 -22.82 -17.01 25.69
N GLY A 301 -21.77 -17.68 25.20
CA GLY A 301 -21.88 -18.77 24.23
C GLY A 301 -21.15 -18.55 22.89
N GLN A 302 -20.53 -17.40 22.67
CA GLN A 302 -19.68 -17.19 21.50
C GLN A 302 -18.30 -17.85 21.72
N THR A 303 -17.99 -18.79 20.85
CA THR A 303 -16.66 -19.42 20.79
C THR A 303 -15.71 -18.45 20.05
N GLY A 304 -14.96 -17.64 20.79
CA GLY A 304 -13.95 -16.71 20.27
C GLY A 304 -13.02 -16.27 21.40
N ALA A 305 -11.86 -15.73 21.04
CA ALA A 305 -10.87 -15.23 22.01
C ALA A 305 -11.35 -14.00 22.76
N ILE A 306 -12.12 -13.16 22.07
CA ILE A 306 -12.65 -11.90 22.58
C ILE A 306 -14.16 -11.92 22.40
N ALA A 307 -14.87 -11.56 23.48
CA ALA A 307 -16.30 -11.31 23.45
C ALA A 307 -16.57 -9.96 24.11
N LEU A 308 -17.10 -9.02 23.35
CA LEU A 308 -17.44 -7.68 23.77
C LEU A 308 -18.90 -7.40 23.49
N SER A 309 -19.48 -6.44 24.20
CA SER A 309 -20.77 -5.86 23.86
C SER A 309 -20.64 -4.35 23.74
N GLY A 310 -21.44 -3.78 22.86
CA GLY A 310 -21.44 -2.33 22.63
C GLY A 310 -22.75 -1.86 22.02
N THR A 311 -22.85 -0.54 21.85
CA THR A 311 -23.99 0.11 21.23
C THR A 311 -23.57 0.68 19.87
N VAL A 312 -24.39 0.47 18.87
CA VAL A 312 -24.15 0.97 17.50
C VAL A 312 -24.39 2.47 17.44
N ASP A 313 -23.37 3.24 17.06
CA ASP A 313 -23.45 4.69 16.88
C ASP A 313 -23.75 5.10 15.43
N LEU A 314 -23.20 4.33 14.47
CA LEU A 314 -23.35 4.59 13.03
C LEU A 314 -23.28 3.27 12.26
N ILE A 315 -24.00 3.18 11.14
CA ILE A 315 -23.86 2.09 10.18
C ILE A 315 -23.67 2.67 8.78
N GLU A 316 -22.56 2.31 8.16
CA GLU A 316 -22.29 2.58 6.75
C GLU A 316 -22.78 1.37 5.93
N ARG A 317 -23.87 1.54 5.16
CA ARG A 317 -24.40 0.48 4.30
C ARG A 317 -23.93 0.67 2.86
N LEU A 318 -23.03 -0.21 2.42
CA LEU A 318 -22.42 -0.15 1.09
C LEU A 318 -22.99 -1.20 0.11
N GLY A 319 -24.14 -1.76 0.43
CA GLY A 319 -24.79 -2.86 -0.31
C GLY A 319 -24.71 -4.16 0.48
N ASP A 320 -24.06 -5.19 -0.04
CA ASP A 320 -23.93 -6.51 0.65
C ASP A 320 -23.01 -6.45 1.88
N ILE A 321 -22.09 -5.49 1.89
CA ILE A 321 -21.17 -5.22 3.00
C ILE A 321 -21.52 -3.85 3.59
N GLY A 322 -21.39 -3.72 4.91
CA GLY A 322 -21.46 -2.47 5.66
C GLY A 322 -20.47 -2.46 6.80
N TYR A 323 -20.33 -1.32 7.47
CA TYR A 323 -19.51 -1.18 8.65
C TYR A 323 -20.32 -0.56 9.79
N ALA A 324 -20.33 -1.24 10.94
CA ALA A 324 -20.95 -0.73 12.16
C ALA A 324 -19.86 -0.07 13.03
N HIS A 325 -20.07 1.18 13.40
CA HIS A 325 -19.27 1.90 14.37
C HIS A 325 -19.90 1.67 15.74
N ILE A 326 -19.19 0.98 16.63
CA ILE A 326 -19.72 0.45 17.87
C ILE A 326 -18.98 1.06 19.05
N ARG A 327 -19.71 1.72 19.91
CA ARG A 327 -19.21 2.29 21.16
C ARG A 327 -19.13 1.22 22.23
N LEU A 328 -17.95 1.08 22.84
CA LEU A 328 -17.67 0.11 23.90
C LEU A 328 -17.63 0.78 25.27
N GLY A 329 -17.94 0.02 26.34
CA GLY A 329 -17.78 0.45 27.72
C GLY A 329 -18.55 1.73 28.06
N ASP A 330 -17.87 2.67 28.71
CA ASP A 330 -18.42 3.97 29.10
C ASP A 330 -18.52 4.99 27.94
N GLY A 331 -18.06 4.62 26.75
CA GLY A 331 -18.09 5.45 25.55
C GLY A 331 -16.96 6.47 25.46
N SER A 332 -15.95 6.46 26.31
CA SER A 332 -14.86 7.40 26.32
C SER A 332 -13.80 7.15 25.24
N GLY A 333 -13.81 5.98 24.58
CA GLY A 333 -12.85 5.59 23.54
C GLY A 333 -13.33 5.85 22.12
N ALA A 334 -12.44 5.67 21.13
CA ALA A 334 -12.82 5.62 19.73
C ALA A 334 -13.80 4.43 19.48
N PRO A 335 -14.83 4.60 18.63
CA PRO A 335 -15.72 3.51 18.30
C PRO A 335 -14.94 2.38 17.58
N LEU A 336 -15.32 1.15 17.89
CA LEU A 336 -14.79 -0.03 17.21
C LEU A 336 -15.56 -0.24 15.92
N VAL A 337 -14.87 -0.35 14.80
CA VAL A 337 -15.46 -0.58 13.49
C VAL A 337 -15.49 -2.08 13.21
N GLY A 338 -16.66 -2.63 12.94
CA GLY A 338 -16.84 -4.04 12.57
C GLY A 338 -17.56 -4.18 11.25
N GLU A 339 -17.13 -5.14 10.42
CA GLU A 339 -17.83 -5.46 9.17
C GLU A 339 -19.14 -6.18 9.49
N VAL A 340 -20.20 -5.78 8.80
CA VAL A 340 -21.54 -6.40 8.90
C VAL A 340 -22.06 -6.74 7.51
N ARG A 341 -22.87 -7.79 7.40
CA ARG A 341 -23.59 -8.08 6.17
C ARG A 341 -24.73 -7.08 5.98
N GLY A 342 -25.03 -6.70 4.73
CA GLY A 342 -26.13 -5.81 4.42
C GLY A 342 -27.51 -6.31 4.90
N THR A 343 -27.63 -7.63 5.08
CA THR A 343 -28.84 -8.31 5.62
C THR A 343 -28.86 -8.42 7.14
N THR A 344 -27.81 -8.01 7.86
CA THR A 344 -27.77 -8.05 9.32
C THR A 344 -28.80 -7.05 9.86
N PRO A 345 -29.79 -7.51 10.66
CA PRO A 345 -30.82 -6.65 11.24
C PRO A 345 -30.23 -5.88 12.43
N LEU A 346 -29.48 -4.83 12.14
CA LEU A 346 -28.78 -4.00 13.11
C LEU A 346 -29.03 -2.53 12.76
N ASP A 347 -29.49 -1.73 13.72
CA ASP A 347 -29.74 -0.31 13.57
C ASP A 347 -28.99 0.52 14.61
N VAL A 348 -28.92 1.84 14.36
CA VAL A 348 -28.30 2.80 15.29
C VAL A 348 -29.06 2.79 16.61
N GLY A 349 -28.31 2.68 17.71
CA GLY A 349 -28.86 2.55 19.07
C GLY A 349 -29.01 1.09 19.54
N ASP A 350 -28.89 0.11 18.64
CA ASP A 350 -28.98 -1.30 19.03
C ASP A 350 -27.76 -1.74 19.84
N THR A 351 -28.01 -2.64 20.79
CA THR A 351 -26.93 -3.36 21.47
C THR A 351 -26.52 -4.55 20.62
N CYS A 352 -25.21 -4.71 20.43
CA CYS A 352 -24.64 -5.82 19.69
C CYS A 352 -23.54 -6.53 20.46
N SER A 353 -23.32 -7.80 20.12
CA SER A 353 -22.18 -8.59 20.58
C SER A 353 -21.12 -8.65 19.49
N ILE A 354 -19.85 -8.55 19.89
CA ILE A 354 -18.69 -8.53 19.01
C ILE A 354 -17.75 -9.64 19.46
N SER A 355 -17.29 -10.46 18.53
CA SER A 355 -16.27 -11.47 18.80
C SER A 355 -15.19 -11.50 17.74
N ALA A 356 -14.01 -11.98 18.09
CA ALA A 356 -12.90 -12.20 17.19
C ALA A 356 -12.20 -13.52 17.52
N ASP A 357 -11.70 -14.19 16.48
CA ASP A 357 -10.92 -15.42 16.63
C ASP A 357 -9.47 -15.10 17.02
N ASN A 358 -8.83 -16.00 17.76
CA ASN A 358 -7.48 -15.84 18.32
C ASN A 358 -6.42 -15.51 17.26
N GLU A 359 -6.51 -16.12 16.09
CA GLU A 359 -5.52 -15.97 15.01
C GLU A 359 -5.47 -14.56 14.41
N HIS A 360 -6.56 -13.80 14.57
CA HIS A 360 -6.70 -12.45 14.01
C HIS A 360 -6.31 -11.33 14.99
N LEU A 361 -5.93 -11.68 16.22
CA LEU A 361 -5.51 -10.70 17.21
C LEU A 361 -4.10 -10.20 16.91
N HIS A 362 -3.87 -8.91 17.04
CA HIS A 362 -2.54 -8.29 17.00
C HIS A 362 -2.26 -7.63 18.35
N LEU A 363 -1.04 -7.73 18.83
CA LEU A 363 -0.62 -7.06 20.07
C LEU A 363 0.65 -6.27 19.79
N PHE A 364 0.67 -5.04 20.28
CA PHE A 364 1.79 -4.10 20.13
C PHE A 364 2.27 -3.67 21.50
N ASN A 365 3.57 -3.47 21.65
CA ASN A 365 4.18 -2.97 22.89
C ASN A 365 4.03 -1.44 23.03
N ALA A 366 4.56 -0.88 24.10
CA ALA A 366 4.52 0.56 24.39
C ALA A 366 5.16 1.42 23.29
N GLU A 367 6.18 0.92 22.59
CA GLU A 367 6.85 1.59 21.47
C GLU A 367 6.08 1.42 20.15
N GLY A 368 4.94 0.74 20.18
CA GLY A 368 4.11 0.46 19.01
C GLY A 368 4.64 -0.65 18.11
N ARG A 369 5.61 -1.45 18.54
CA ARG A 369 6.13 -2.60 17.80
C ARG A 369 5.26 -3.83 18.03
N ALA A 370 5.01 -4.58 16.97
CA ALA A 370 4.21 -5.80 17.05
C ALA A 370 4.95 -6.91 17.80
N PHE A 371 4.24 -7.62 18.67
CA PHE A 371 4.70 -8.93 19.15
C PHE A 371 4.53 -9.96 18.02
N SER A 372 5.58 -10.73 17.77
CA SER A 372 5.56 -11.79 16.75
C SER A 372 4.59 -12.91 17.17
N LYS A 373 3.71 -13.29 16.26
CA LYS A 373 2.85 -14.48 16.45
C LYS A 373 3.65 -15.74 16.15
N ILE A 374 3.37 -16.82 16.89
CA ILE A 374 3.79 -18.15 16.44
C ILE A 374 3.01 -18.44 15.16
N ALA A 375 3.72 -18.78 14.07
CA ALA A 375 3.07 -19.24 12.87
C ALA A 375 2.15 -20.41 13.22
N ALA A 376 0.85 -20.28 12.98
CA ALA A 376 -0.06 -21.41 13.06
C ALA A 376 0.51 -22.47 12.13
N LYS A 377 0.84 -23.67 12.68
CA LYS A 377 1.16 -24.81 11.83
C LYS A 377 0.03 -24.96 10.83
N ALA A 378 0.31 -24.73 9.56
CA ALA A 378 -0.66 -25.00 8.50
C ALA A 378 -1.16 -26.44 8.75
N ALA A 379 -2.45 -26.55 9.07
CA ALA A 379 -3.10 -27.83 9.08
C ALA A 379 -3.01 -28.38 7.67
N ALA A 380 -2.28 -29.50 7.53
CA ALA A 380 -2.05 -30.22 6.29
C ALA A 380 -3.34 -30.77 5.70
#